data_a5640e55298e14de45b347368bd909e5
#
_entry.id   a5640e55298e14de45b347368bd909e5
#
_cell.length_a   1.000
_cell.length_b   1.000
_cell.length_c   1.000
_cell.angle_alpha   90.00
_cell.angle_beta   90.00
_cell.angle_gamma   90.00
#
_symmetry.space_group_name_H-M   'P 1'
#
loop_
_entity.id
_entity.type
_entity.pdbx_description
1 polymer ?
#
loop_
_entity_poly.entity_id
_entity_poly.type
_entity_poly.pdbx_seq_one_letter_code
_entity_poly.pdbx_strand_id
1 'polypeptide(L)'
;GASSEYVIEKKIQWLRIIPFILLHIACLAAFWVGVSWFAVIFMLGFYFLRMFAITAFFHRYLSHKTFQTSRIVQFIFVLIGTMSAQRGPLWWAAHHRYHHHFTDTDQDPHSAKAGFWYSHVGWFLNEQNFATRKKVIKDWLKYPELIWLDRFSLPIVILTALAIYGLGSWLAQHFPELGTNGLQLLVWGFVISTVLLTHATLCINSLAHRYGSREFNTPDDSRNNFLLSLITLGEGWHNNHHFYAGSVRQGFYWWQIDITFYVLKLMSLFGLVWGLKPVPDKVY
;
A
#
# COMPACT_ATOMS: atom_id res chain seq x y z
N GLY A 1 15.21 -34.54 12.10
CA GLY A 1 13.88 -34.15 11.72
C GLY A 1 13.87 -33.56 10.34
N ALA A 2 13.14 -34.19 9.42
CA ALA A 2 13.00 -33.68 8.06
C ALA A 2 12.45 -32.25 8.10
N SER A 3 13.20 -31.29 7.59
CA SER A 3 12.66 -29.99 7.25
C SER A 3 11.57 -30.25 6.21
N SER A 4 10.30 -30.10 6.60
CA SER A 4 9.23 -30.08 5.63
C SER A 4 9.53 -28.89 4.71
N GLU A 5 9.94 -29.15 3.49
CA GLU A 5 10.04 -28.13 2.47
C GLU A 5 8.67 -27.49 2.34
N TYR A 6 8.56 -26.24 2.79
CA TYR A 6 7.34 -25.45 2.62
C TYR A 6 7.27 -25.05 1.14
N VAL A 7 6.51 -25.83 0.39
CA VAL A 7 6.25 -25.51 -1.02
C VAL A 7 5.13 -24.47 -1.07
N ILE A 8 5.40 -23.31 -1.68
CA ILE A 8 4.37 -22.31 -1.95
C ILE A 8 3.38 -22.93 -2.95
N GLU A 9 2.18 -23.21 -2.47
CA GLU A 9 1.10 -23.72 -3.31
C GLU A 9 0.55 -22.54 -4.14
N LYS A 10 0.83 -22.53 -5.45
CA LYS A 10 0.41 -21.46 -6.37
C LYS A 10 -1.02 -21.66 -6.86
N LYS A 11 -1.96 -21.88 -5.94
CA LYS A 11 -3.36 -22.10 -6.25
C LYS A 11 -4.13 -20.78 -6.26
N ILE A 12 -4.78 -20.47 -7.38
CA ILE A 12 -5.57 -19.26 -7.58
C ILE A 12 -7.05 -19.57 -7.40
N GLN A 13 -7.74 -18.82 -6.54
CA GLN A 13 -9.21 -18.87 -6.40
C GLN A 13 -9.87 -17.82 -7.30
N TRP A 14 -10.30 -18.28 -8.48
CA TRP A 14 -10.84 -17.40 -9.52
C TRP A 14 -12.06 -16.59 -9.07
N LEU A 15 -12.97 -17.19 -8.29
CA LEU A 15 -14.15 -16.47 -7.80
C LEU A 15 -13.84 -15.27 -6.90
N ARG A 16 -12.77 -15.39 -6.09
CA ARG A 16 -12.35 -14.31 -5.18
C ARG A 16 -11.57 -13.21 -5.88
N ILE A 17 -10.99 -13.50 -7.05
CA ILE A 17 -10.18 -12.54 -7.79
C ILE A 17 -10.92 -11.86 -8.93
N ILE A 18 -12.15 -12.29 -9.26
CA ILE A 18 -12.96 -11.67 -10.30
C ILE A 18 -13.07 -10.16 -10.13
N PRO A 19 -13.34 -9.60 -8.94
CA PRO A 19 -13.38 -8.14 -8.75
C PRO A 19 -12.05 -7.46 -9.15
N PHE A 20 -10.91 -8.07 -8.86
CA PHE A 20 -9.60 -7.55 -9.24
C PHE A 20 -9.43 -7.53 -10.77
N ILE A 21 -9.81 -8.60 -11.45
CA ILE A 21 -9.76 -8.68 -12.92
C ILE A 21 -10.72 -7.67 -13.54
N LEU A 22 -11.96 -7.57 -13.03
CA LEU A 22 -12.96 -6.63 -13.54
C LEU A 22 -12.51 -5.18 -13.38
N LEU A 23 -11.79 -4.86 -12.30
CA LEU A 23 -11.24 -3.53 -12.10
C LEU A 23 -10.26 -3.14 -13.21
N HIS A 24 -9.39 -4.08 -13.62
CA HIS A 24 -8.46 -3.86 -14.74
C HIS A 24 -9.21 -3.68 -16.06
N ILE A 25 -10.20 -4.53 -16.34
CA ILE A 25 -11.01 -4.43 -17.57
C ILE A 25 -11.77 -3.11 -17.58
N ALA A 26 -12.29 -2.67 -16.44
CA ALA A 26 -13.04 -1.41 -16.32
C ALA A 26 -12.20 -0.16 -16.67
N CYS A 27 -10.86 -0.24 -16.63
CA CYS A 27 -10.00 0.85 -17.12
C CYS A 27 -10.25 1.18 -18.59
N LEU A 28 -10.70 0.22 -19.39
CA LEU A 28 -11.01 0.43 -20.81
C LEU A 28 -12.18 1.41 -21.01
N ALA A 29 -13.02 1.61 -20.01
CA ALA A 29 -14.12 2.58 -20.05
C ALA A 29 -13.62 4.02 -20.21
N ALA A 30 -12.36 4.30 -19.96
CA ALA A 30 -11.74 5.62 -20.18
C ALA A 30 -11.93 6.10 -21.64
N PHE A 31 -11.99 5.19 -22.61
CA PHE A 31 -12.22 5.51 -24.02
C PHE A 31 -13.63 6.04 -24.30
N TRP A 32 -14.59 5.79 -23.42
CA TRP A 32 -15.99 6.20 -23.61
C TRP A 32 -16.41 7.36 -22.71
N VAL A 33 -15.84 7.46 -21.52
CA VAL A 33 -16.26 8.49 -20.54
C VAL A 33 -15.61 9.86 -20.79
N GLY A 34 -14.60 9.92 -21.65
CA GLY A 34 -13.83 11.13 -21.85
C GLY A 34 -12.90 11.46 -20.68
N VAL A 35 -12.34 12.66 -20.71
CA VAL A 35 -11.39 13.14 -19.71
C VAL A 35 -11.64 14.61 -19.42
N SER A 36 -11.37 15.05 -18.20
CA SER A 36 -11.35 16.44 -17.78
C SER A 36 -10.14 16.70 -16.91
N TRP A 37 -9.73 17.96 -16.79
CA TRP A 37 -8.65 18.33 -15.89
C TRP A 37 -8.99 18.00 -14.44
N PHE A 38 -10.24 18.19 -14.02
CA PHE A 38 -10.67 17.83 -12.68
C PHE A 38 -10.49 16.34 -12.41
N ALA A 39 -10.91 15.49 -13.36
CA ALA A 39 -10.79 14.03 -13.21
C ALA A 39 -9.32 13.60 -13.08
N VAL A 40 -8.41 14.19 -13.89
CA VAL A 40 -6.97 13.87 -13.82
C VAL A 40 -6.36 14.35 -12.50
N ILE A 41 -6.67 15.57 -12.07
CA ILE A 41 -6.15 16.10 -10.80
C ILE A 41 -6.68 15.29 -9.61
N PHE A 42 -7.96 14.94 -9.63
CA PHE A 42 -8.56 14.08 -8.60
C PHE A 42 -7.89 12.69 -8.57
N MET A 43 -7.67 12.10 -9.74
CA MET A 43 -6.97 10.82 -9.88
C MET A 43 -5.60 10.86 -9.19
N LEU A 44 -4.79 11.87 -9.51
CA LEU A 44 -3.46 12.03 -8.93
C LEU A 44 -3.51 12.32 -7.43
N GLY A 45 -4.39 13.23 -7.01
CA GLY A 45 -4.54 13.59 -5.60
C GLY A 45 -4.99 12.40 -4.75
N PHE A 46 -5.97 11.65 -5.24
CA PHE A 46 -6.48 10.48 -4.52
C PHE A 46 -5.48 9.31 -4.53
N TYR A 47 -4.72 9.15 -5.61
CA TYR A 47 -3.60 8.22 -5.65
C TYR A 47 -2.58 8.53 -4.55
N PHE A 48 -2.07 9.77 -4.49
CA PHE A 48 -1.04 10.11 -3.52
C PHE A 48 -1.54 10.13 -2.09
N LEU A 49 -2.78 10.53 -1.84
CA LEU A 49 -3.39 10.47 -0.51
C LEU A 49 -3.44 9.03 0.01
N ARG A 50 -3.92 8.11 -0.82
CA ARG A 50 -3.98 6.69 -0.44
C ARG A 50 -2.61 6.04 -0.36
N MET A 51 -1.69 6.40 -1.27
CA MET A 51 -0.30 5.92 -1.20
C MET A 51 0.34 6.37 0.11
N PHE A 52 0.14 7.62 0.52
CA PHE A 52 0.61 8.10 1.81
C PHE A 52 0.01 7.30 2.98
N ALA A 53 -1.29 7.06 2.96
CA ALA A 53 -1.94 6.26 4.00
C ALA A 53 -1.37 4.84 4.09
N ILE A 54 -1.07 4.21 2.96
CA ILE A 54 -0.44 2.90 2.93
C ILE A 54 0.99 2.97 3.45
N THR A 55 1.81 3.88 2.93
CA THR A 55 3.24 3.95 3.26
C THR A 55 3.46 4.39 4.70
N ALA A 56 2.73 5.40 5.17
CA ALA A 56 2.88 5.93 6.51
C ALA A 56 2.15 5.06 7.55
N PHE A 57 0.89 4.71 7.31
CA PHE A 57 0.06 4.11 8.36
C PHE A 57 -0.03 2.60 8.27
N PHE A 58 -0.20 2.01 7.12
CA PHE A 58 -0.17 0.55 7.02
C PHE A 58 1.23 0.00 7.24
N HIS A 59 2.22 0.61 6.60
CA HIS A 59 3.58 0.11 6.58
C HIS A 59 4.40 0.59 7.79
N ARG A 60 4.67 1.89 7.89
CA ARG A 60 5.58 2.42 8.91
C ARG A 60 4.97 2.46 10.30
N TYR A 61 3.65 2.53 10.40
CA TYR A 61 2.93 2.57 11.68
C TYR A 61 2.41 1.21 12.12
N LEU A 62 1.45 0.62 11.38
CA LEU A 62 0.86 -0.66 11.78
C LEU A 62 1.86 -1.82 11.70
N SER A 63 2.68 -1.88 10.66
CA SER A 63 3.63 -2.97 10.48
C SER A 63 4.87 -2.81 11.36
N HIS A 64 5.48 -1.63 11.41
CA HIS A 64 6.78 -1.42 12.06
C HIS A 64 6.77 -0.54 13.30
N LYS A 65 5.66 0.09 13.65
CA LYS A 65 5.51 0.93 14.86
C LYS A 65 6.59 2.00 15.00
N THR A 66 6.91 2.69 13.91
CA THR A 66 8.02 3.65 13.86
C THR A 66 7.67 5.03 14.38
N PHE A 67 6.41 5.29 14.68
CA PHE A 67 5.93 6.52 15.31
C PHE A 67 4.64 6.26 16.08
N GLN A 68 4.16 7.27 16.78
CA GLN A 68 2.93 7.23 17.55
C GLN A 68 1.96 8.30 17.07
N THR A 69 0.67 8.08 17.27
CA THR A 69 -0.38 9.02 16.90
C THR A 69 -1.59 8.88 17.84
N SER A 70 -2.53 9.82 17.72
CA SER A 70 -3.80 9.71 18.42
C SER A 70 -4.68 8.62 17.81
N ARG A 71 -5.64 8.14 18.59
CA ARG A 71 -6.59 7.14 18.13
C ARG A 71 -7.47 7.65 16.98
N ILE A 72 -7.79 8.95 16.99
CA ILE A 72 -8.57 9.60 15.92
C ILE A 72 -7.77 9.66 14.61
N VAL A 73 -6.54 10.13 14.65
CA VAL A 73 -5.67 10.20 13.47
C VAL A 73 -5.39 8.80 12.94
N GLN A 74 -5.13 7.84 13.82
CA GLN A 74 -5.01 6.43 13.47
C GLN A 74 -6.22 5.95 12.67
N PHE A 75 -7.43 6.19 13.17
CA PHE A 75 -8.65 5.78 12.48
C PHE A 75 -8.80 6.42 11.11
N ILE A 76 -8.60 7.74 11.01
CA ILE A 76 -8.76 8.49 9.75
C ILE A 76 -7.83 7.95 8.67
N PHE A 77 -6.53 7.84 8.97
CA PHE A 77 -5.57 7.43 7.95
C PHE A 77 -5.60 5.93 7.66
N VAL A 78 -5.94 5.10 8.63
CA VAL A 78 -6.17 3.67 8.37
C VAL A 78 -7.43 3.47 7.53
N LEU A 79 -8.48 4.27 7.75
CA LEU A 79 -9.66 4.29 6.88
C LEU A 79 -9.28 4.67 5.43
N ILE A 80 -8.51 5.75 5.25
CA ILE A 80 -8.07 6.17 3.91
C ILE A 80 -7.25 5.06 3.24
N GLY A 81 -6.35 4.41 3.98
CA GLY A 81 -5.59 3.27 3.46
C GLY A 81 -6.49 2.10 3.04
N THR A 82 -7.54 1.85 3.80
CA THR A 82 -8.53 0.80 3.49
C THR A 82 -9.29 1.08 2.18
N MET A 83 -9.46 2.35 1.81
CA MET A 83 -10.04 2.75 0.52
C MET A 83 -9.18 2.34 -0.69
N SER A 84 -7.98 1.82 -0.47
CA SER A 84 -7.04 1.44 -1.54
C SER A 84 -7.35 0.10 -2.18
N ALA A 85 -8.32 -0.63 -1.67
CA ALA A 85 -8.71 -1.97 -2.17
C ALA A 85 -7.57 -3.00 -2.10
N GLN A 86 -6.76 -2.92 -1.05
CA GLN A 86 -5.68 -3.87 -0.76
C GLN A 86 -6.02 -4.75 0.44
N ARG A 87 -7.28 -5.13 0.55
CA ARG A 87 -7.87 -5.86 1.68
C ARG A 87 -7.85 -5.04 2.97
N GLY A 88 -7.92 -5.68 4.12
CA GLY A 88 -7.98 -4.99 5.39
C GLY A 88 -6.61 -4.54 5.92
N PRO A 89 -6.59 -3.53 6.81
CA PRO A 89 -5.34 -3.03 7.39
C PRO A 89 -4.62 -4.05 8.26
N LEU A 90 -5.34 -4.88 9.01
CA LEU A 90 -4.73 -5.91 9.85
C LEU A 90 -4.18 -7.06 9.01
N TRP A 91 -4.87 -7.46 7.96
CA TRP A 91 -4.35 -8.42 6.99
C TRP A 91 -3.05 -7.91 6.36
N TRP A 92 -3.04 -6.65 5.94
CA TRP A 92 -1.90 -6.02 5.28
C TRP A 92 -0.67 -5.98 6.21
N ALA A 93 -0.85 -5.50 7.44
CA ALA A 93 0.23 -5.42 8.42
C ALA A 93 0.75 -6.80 8.82
N ALA A 94 -0.14 -7.77 8.99
CA ALA A 94 0.23 -9.14 9.33
C ALA A 94 1.06 -9.80 8.22
N HIS A 95 0.65 -9.62 6.96
CA HIS A 95 1.40 -10.13 5.82
C HIS A 95 2.78 -9.48 5.70
N HIS A 96 2.85 -8.17 5.92
CA HIS A 96 4.11 -7.44 5.83
C HIS A 96 5.09 -7.86 6.95
N ARG A 97 4.62 -8.01 8.19
CA ARG A 97 5.43 -8.51 9.31
C ARG A 97 5.93 -9.94 9.03
N TYR A 98 5.07 -10.78 8.49
CA TYR A 98 5.43 -12.15 8.13
C TYR A 98 6.46 -12.17 7.00
N HIS A 99 6.32 -11.31 5.98
CA HIS A 99 7.30 -11.14 4.92
C HIS A 99 8.68 -10.76 5.49
N HIS A 100 8.77 -9.78 6.39
CA HIS A 100 10.03 -9.37 6.99
C HIS A 100 10.73 -10.48 7.77
N HIS A 101 9.95 -11.34 8.42
CA HIS A 101 10.49 -12.47 9.16
C HIS A 101 11.08 -13.54 8.24
N PHE A 102 10.51 -13.73 7.06
CA PHE A 102 10.88 -14.80 6.12
C PHE A 102 11.30 -14.27 4.74
N THR A 103 11.76 -13.04 4.63
CA THR A 103 12.03 -12.38 3.34
C THR A 103 12.88 -13.24 2.39
N ASP A 104 12.36 -13.43 1.17
CA ASP A 104 12.98 -14.19 0.07
C ASP A 104 13.31 -15.67 0.43
N THR A 105 12.66 -16.21 1.46
CA THR A 105 12.66 -17.63 1.78
C THR A 105 11.39 -18.31 1.24
N ASP A 106 11.31 -19.64 1.34
CA ASP A 106 10.15 -20.41 0.90
C ASP A 106 8.86 -20.06 1.68
N GLN A 107 9.00 -19.53 2.90
CA GLN A 107 7.87 -19.10 3.74
C GLN A 107 7.41 -17.67 3.47
N ASP A 108 8.14 -16.90 2.68
CA ASP A 108 7.74 -15.54 2.31
C ASP A 108 6.52 -15.59 1.39
N PRO A 109 5.39 -14.88 1.76
CA PRO A 109 4.17 -14.92 0.96
C PRO A 109 4.36 -14.39 -0.46
N HIS A 110 5.30 -13.49 -0.70
CA HIS A 110 5.57 -12.90 -2.02
C HIS A 110 7.06 -12.90 -2.39
N SER A 111 7.75 -14.01 -2.09
CA SER A 111 9.18 -14.14 -2.38
C SER A 111 9.51 -13.88 -3.85
N ALA A 112 10.50 -13.02 -4.10
CA ALA A 112 11.04 -12.79 -5.43
C ALA A 112 11.66 -14.04 -6.06
N LYS A 113 12.13 -14.99 -5.23
CA LYS A 113 12.67 -16.28 -5.68
C LYS A 113 11.61 -17.22 -6.27
N ALA A 114 10.33 -16.99 -5.98
CA ALA A 114 9.21 -17.71 -6.58
C ALA A 114 8.88 -17.22 -8.00
N GLY A 115 9.62 -16.24 -8.53
CA GLY A 115 9.46 -15.64 -9.85
C GLY A 115 8.88 -14.22 -9.80
N PHE A 116 9.15 -13.44 -10.86
CA PHE A 116 8.71 -12.04 -10.92
C PHE A 116 7.19 -11.91 -10.82
N TRP A 117 6.45 -12.62 -11.65
CA TRP A 117 4.98 -12.49 -11.68
C TRP A 117 4.33 -12.95 -10.40
N TYR A 118 4.86 -13.98 -9.73
CA TYR A 118 4.35 -14.41 -8.44
C TYR A 118 4.63 -13.35 -7.36
N SER A 119 5.85 -12.82 -7.30
CA SER A 119 6.20 -11.77 -6.32
C SER A 119 5.50 -10.44 -6.58
N HIS A 120 5.11 -10.17 -7.83
CA HIS A 120 4.33 -8.97 -8.17
C HIS A 120 2.84 -9.13 -7.82
N VAL A 121 2.16 -10.10 -8.41
CA VAL A 121 0.70 -10.22 -8.29
C VAL A 121 0.22 -11.61 -7.89
N GLY A 122 0.92 -12.68 -8.25
CA GLY A 122 0.47 -14.05 -8.01
C GLY A 122 0.24 -14.36 -6.53
N TRP A 123 1.11 -13.89 -5.65
CA TRP A 123 0.98 -14.07 -4.20
C TRP A 123 -0.33 -13.45 -3.66
N PHE A 124 -0.71 -12.31 -4.21
CA PHE A 124 -1.93 -11.59 -3.83
C PHE A 124 -3.20 -12.35 -4.22
N LEU A 125 -3.13 -13.13 -5.29
CA LEU A 125 -4.23 -13.94 -5.80
C LEU A 125 -4.21 -15.38 -5.25
N ASN A 126 -3.17 -15.76 -4.50
CA ASN A 126 -3.03 -17.10 -3.95
C ASN A 126 -3.96 -17.26 -2.73
N GLU A 127 -4.73 -18.35 -2.73
CA GLU A 127 -5.69 -18.68 -1.68
C GLU A 127 -5.09 -18.70 -0.27
N GLN A 128 -3.88 -19.23 -0.09
CA GLN A 128 -3.24 -19.31 1.22
C GLN A 128 -2.90 -17.95 1.84
N ASN A 129 -2.89 -16.88 1.04
CA ASN A 129 -2.62 -15.52 1.50
C ASN A 129 -3.89 -14.71 1.81
N PHE A 130 -5.09 -15.31 1.74
CA PHE A 130 -6.34 -14.60 1.99
C PHE A 130 -6.66 -14.42 3.47
N ALA A 131 -6.21 -15.34 4.34
CA ALA A 131 -6.48 -15.28 5.76
C ALA A 131 -5.53 -14.30 6.47
N THR A 132 -6.04 -13.58 7.49
CA THR A 132 -5.22 -12.70 8.33
C THR A 132 -4.43 -13.54 9.34
N ARG A 133 -3.12 -13.31 9.41
CA ARG A 133 -2.22 -13.99 10.36
C ARG A 133 -2.25 -13.27 11.72
N LYS A 134 -3.29 -13.50 12.51
CA LYS A 134 -3.58 -12.76 13.76
C LYS A 134 -2.47 -12.85 14.82
N LYS A 135 -1.68 -13.92 14.82
CA LYS A 135 -0.62 -14.12 15.81
C LYS A 135 0.46 -13.03 15.78
N VAL A 136 0.71 -12.44 14.61
CA VAL A 136 1.76 -11.43 14.44
C VAL A 136 1.29 -10.00 14.64
N ILE A 137 -0.03 -9.76 14.88
CA ILE A 137 -0.62 -8.44 15.04
C ILE A 137 -1.43 -8.29 16.32
N LYS A 138 -1.12 -9.08 17.35
CA LYS A 138 -1.86 -9.05 18.64
C LYS A 138 -1.91 -7.66 19.28
N ASP A 139 -0.88 -6.85 19.07
CA ASP A 139 -0.79 -5.48 19.56
C ASP A 139 -1.90 -4.56 19.01
N TRP A 140 -2.40 -4.82 17.80
CA TRP A 140 -3.45 -4.02 17.17
C TRP A 140 -4.86 -4.58 17.39
N LEU A 141 -5.00 -5.82 17.81
CA LEU A 141 -6.31 -6.45 18.06
C LEU A 141 -7.06 -5.83 19.26
N LYS A 142 -6.40 -5.04 20.09
CA LYS A 142 -7.02 -4.30 21.19
C LYS A 142 -7.86 -3.11 20.74
N TYR A 143 -7.77 -2.70 19.46
CA TYR A 143 -8.53 -1.58 18.92
C TYR A 143 -9.73 -2.08 18.11
N PRO A 144 -10.96 -1.98 18.64
CA PRO A 144 -12.16 -2.46 17.94
C PRO A 144 -12.36 -1.81 16.58
N GLU A 145 -12.02 -0.52 16.43
CA GLU A 145 -12.15 0.20 15.17
C GLU A 145 -11.22 -0.33 14.07
N LEU A 146 -10.04 -0.82 14.42
CA LEU A 146 -9.13 -1.46 13.44
C LEU A 146 -9.67 -2.82 12.99
N ILE A 147 -10.23 -3.59 13.91
CA ILE A 147 -10.90 -4.86 13.58
C ILE A 147 -12.09 -4.59 12.66
N TRP A 148 -12.87 -3.54 12.93
CA TRP A 148 -14.01 -3.14 12.11
C TRP A 148 -13.58 -2.76 10.68
N LEU A 149 -12.54 -1.94 10.54
CA LEU A 149 -11.99 -1.54 9.24
C LEU A 149 -11.50 -2.75 8.45
N ASP A 150 -10.86 -3.69 9.12
CA ASP A 150 -10.38 -4.93 8.49
C ASP A 150 -11.54 -5.80 8.01
N ARG A 151 -12.53 -5.99 8.87
CA ARG A 151 -13.70 -6.83 8.58
C ARG A 151 -14.56 -6.25 7.44
N PHE A 152 -14.77 -4.94 7.42
CA PHE A 152 -15.63 -4.25 6.46
C PHE A 152 -14.84 -3.55 5.34
N SER A 153 -13.64 -4.02 5.04
CA SER A 153 -12.79 -3.41 4.01
C SER A 153 -13.46 -3.37 2.63
N LEU A 154 -14.13 -4.44 2.22
CA LEU A 154 -14.84 -4.46 0.93
C LEU A 154 -16.03 -3.48 0.87
N PRO A 155 -16.94 -3.45 1.85
CA PRO A 155 -17.98 -2.40 1.90
C PRO A 155 -17.40 -0.98 1.86
N ILE A 156 -16.31 -0.71 2.53
CA ILE A 156 -15.63 0.60 2.51
C ILE A 156 -15.19 0.97 1.10
N VAL A 157 -14.60 0.04 0.37
CA VAL A 157 -14.17 0.25 -1.02
C VAL A 157 -15.36 0.54 -1.91
N ILE A 158 -16.46 -0.20 -1.77
CA ILE A 158 -17.70 0.00 -2.54
C ILE A 158 -18.28 1.38 -2.26
N LEU A 159 -18.37 1.78 -0.98
CA LEU A 159 -18.86 3.10 -0.59
C LEU A 159 -17.96 4.22 -1.12
N THR A 160 -16.65 4.01 -1.16
CA THR A 160 -15.70 4.96 -1.76
C THR A 160 -16.02 5.18 -3.23
N ALA A 161 -16.20 4.11 -3.99
CA ALA A 161 -16.55 4.19 -5.41
C ALA A 161 -17.88 4.92 -5.62
N LEU A 162 -18.90 4.61 -4.83
CA LEU A 162 -20.19 5.28 -4.89
C LEU A 162 -20.11 6.77 -4.54
N ALA A 163 -19.32 7.13 -3.54
CA ALA A 163 -19.09 8.52 -3.14
C ALA A 163 -18.40 9.32 -4.25
N ILE A 164 -17.42 8.73 -4.93
CA ILE A 164 -16.73 9.38 -6.06
C ILE A 164 -17.69 9.58 -7.24
N TYR A 165 -18.51 8.57 -7.56
CA TYR A 165 -19.56 8.70 -8.57
C TYR A 165 -20.53 9.83 -8.20
N GLY A 166 -20.98 9.87 -6.94
CA GLY A 166 -21.86 10.92 -6.44
C GLY A 166 -21.26 12.32 -6.54
N LEU A 167 -19.96 12.45 -6.22
CA LEU A 167 -19.24 13.72 -6.36
C LEU A 167 -19.21 14.18 -7.83
N GLY A 168 -18.86 13.29 -8.75
CA GLY A 168 -18.83 13.61 -10.17
C GLY A 168 -20.21 14.01 -10.72
N SER A 169 -21.26 13.33 -10.29
CA SER A 169 -22.65 13.65 -10.65
C SER A 169 -23.07 15.02 -10.11
N TRP A 170 -22.72 15.33 -8.87
CA TRP A 170 -22.97 16.63 -8.27
C TRP A 170 -22.21 17.75 -8.99
N LEU A 171 -20.95 17.51 -9.37
CA LEU A 171 -20.16 18.48 -10.13
C LEU A 171 -20.75 18.72 -11.52
N ALA A 172 -21.24 17.68 -12.20
CA ALA A 172 -21.88 17.85 -13.51
C ALA A 172 -23.11 18.75 -13.42
N GLN A 173 -23.85 18.70 -12.32
CA GLN A 173 -25.04 19.48 -12.11
C GLN A 173 -24.75 20.93 -11.69
N HIS A 174 -23.78 21.14 -10.78
CA HIS A 174 -23.51 22.44 -10.16
C HIS A 174 -22.35 23.20 -10.79
N PHE A 175 -21.40 22.50 -11.43
CA PHE A 175 -20.21 23.06 -12.06
C PHE A 175 -19.99 22.45 -13.45
N PRO A 176 -20.95 22.59 -14.38
CA PRO A 176 -20.88 21.92 -15.68
C PRO A 176 -19.67 22.33 -16.53
N GLU A 177 -19.10 23.50 -16.27
CA GLU A 177 -17.91 24.01 -16.96
C GLU A 177 -16.65 23.15 -16.71
N LEU A 178 -16.62 22.37 -15.65
CA LEU A 178 -15.51 21.43 -15.38
C LEU A 178 -15.47 20.27 -16.37
N GLY A 179 -16.58 19.98 -17.05
CA GLY A 179 -16.64 18.88 -17.99
C GLY A 179 -16.53 17.49 -17.32
N THR A 180 -16.87 17.41 -16.03
CA THR A 180 -16.77 16.20 -15.21
C THR A 180 -18.16 15.66 -14.91
N ASN A 181 -18.32 14.35 -14.95
CA ASN A 181 -19.55 13.67 -14.56
C ASN A 181 -19.25 12.47 -13.66
N GLY A 182 -20.31 11.83 -13.16
CA GLY A 182 -20.15 10.73 -12.20
C GLY A 182 -19.38 9.55 -12.76
N LEU A 183 -19.70 9.13 -13.97
CA LEU A 183 -19.06 7.97 -14.58
C LEU A 183 -17.58 8.24 -14.93
N GLN A 184 -17.31 9.43 -15.47
CA GLN A 184 -15.94 9.86 -15.78
C GLN A 184 -15.07 9.89 -14.51
N LEU A 185 -15.58 10.51 -13.44
CA LEU A 185 -14.83 10.62 -12.19
C LEU A 185 -14.64 9.26 -11.53
N LEU A 186 -15.63 8.37 -11.59
CA LEU A 186 -15.52 6.99 -11.12
C LEU A 186 -14.39 6.25 -11.85
N VAL A 187 -14.34 6.34 -13.18
CA VAL A 187 -13.33 5.62 -13.98
C VAL A 187 -11.94 6.17 -13.72
N TRP A 188 -11.74 7.47 -13.83
CA TRP A 188 -10.42 8.07 -13.61
C TRP A 188 -10.02 8.11 -12.14
N GLY A 189 -10.90 8.64 -11.31
CA GLY A 189 -10.61 8.92 -9.90
C GLY A 189 -10.55 7.68 -9.02
N PHE A 190 -11.31 6.63 -9.35
CA PHE A 190 -11.30 5.40 -8.57
C PHE A 190 -10.69 4.22 -9.34
N VAL A 191 -11.20 3.86 -10.51
CA VAL A 191 -10.80 2.63 -11.21
C VAL A 191 -9.33 2.71 -11.64
N ILE A 192 -8.97 3.69 -12.44
CA ILE A 192 -7.60 3.85 -12.95
C ILE A 192 -6.64 4.17 -11.80
N SER A 193 -7.03 5.09 -10.93
CA SER A 193 -6.24 5.47 -9.76
C SER A 193 -5.93 4.25 -8.87
N THR A 194 -6.90 3.39 -8.63
CA THR A 194 -6.74 2.19 -7.78
C THR A 194 -5.87 1.15 -8.45
N VAL A 195 -6.00 0.94 -9.76
CA VAL A 195 -5.13 0.01 -10.50
C VAL A 195 -3.68 0.48 -10.47
N LEU A 196 -3.43 1.77 -10.73
CA LEU A 196 -2.10 2.35 -10.64
C LEU A 196 -1.50 2.21 -9.24
N LEU A 197 -2.29 2.52 -8.22
CA LEU A 197 -1.89 2.41 -6.81
C LEU A 197 -1.51 0.97 -6.44
N THR A 198 -2.35 0.02 -6.83
CA THR A 198 -2.14 -1.40 -6.55
C THR A 198 -0.84 -1.90 -7.16
N HIS A 199 -0.63 -1.62 -8.46
CA HIS A 199 0.60 -2.06 -9.13
C HIS A 199 1.85 -1.36 -8.61
N ALA A 200 1.77 -0.07 -8.26
CA ALA A 200 2.88 0.64 -7.64
C ALA A 200 3.27 0.01 -6.30
N THR A 201 2.29 -0.32 -5.47
CA THR A 201 2.53 -1.01 -4.19
C THR A 201 3.11 -2.41 -4.41
N LEU A 202 2.57 -3.18 -5.35
CA LEU A 202 3.06 -4.52 -5.66
C LEU A 202 4.49 -4.51 -6.24
N CYS A 203 4.91 -3.44 -6.92
CA CYS A 203 6.28 -3.29 -7.44
C CYS A 203 7.34 -3.30 -6.32
N ILE A 204 6.99 -2.92 -5.11
CA ILE A 204 7.92 -3.01 -3.97
C ILE A 204 8.29 -4.48 -3.71
N ASN A 205 7.37 -5.41 -3.91
CA ASN A 205 7.60 -6.83 -3.72
C ASN A 205 8.35 -7.49 -4.88
N SER A 206 8.29 -6.92 -6.07
CA SER A 206 8.88 -7.48 -7.29
C SER A 206 10.12 -6.71 -7.74
N LEU A 207 9.95 -5.48 -8.22
CA LEU A 207 11.05 -4.68 -8.79
C LEU A 207 12.09 -4.30 -7.75
N ALA A 208 11.70 -4.00 -6.51
CA ALA A 208 12.61 -3.63 -5.45
C ALA A 208 13.45 -4.79 -4.92
N HIS A 209 13.19 -6.02 -5.35
CA HIS A 209 14.02 -7.20 -5.08
C HIS A 209 14.88 -7.63 -6.28
N ARG A 210 14.82 -6.90 -7.40
CA ARG A 210 15.53 -7.24 -8.64
C ARG A 210 16.37 -6.11 -9.22
N TYR A 211 15.89 -4.86 -9.12
CA TYR A 211 16.48 -3.70 -9.79
C TYR A 211 16.79 -2.59 -8.78
N GLY A 212 18.02 -2.09 -8.83
CA GLY A 212 18.49 -1.02 -7.98
C GLY A 212 19.84 -1.33 -7.32
N SER A 213 20.27 -0.42 -6.46
CA SER A 213 21.53 -0.54 -5.72
C SER A 213 21.34 -1.29 -4.39
N ARG A 214 22.44 -1.83 -3.88
CA ARG A 214 22.48 -2.43 -2.55
C ARG A 214 23.58 -1.74 -1.74
N GLU A 215 23.20 -0.77 -0.95
CA GLU A 215 24.14 -0.06 -0.06
C GLU A 215 24.48 -0.88 1.17
N PHE A 216 23.54 -1.74 1.61
CA PHE A 216 23.70 -2.59 2.77
C PHE A 216 23.68 -4.06 2.38
N ASN A 217 24.51 -4.84 3.03
CA ASN A 217 24.51 -6.29 2.86
C ASN A 217 23.42 -6.88 3.73
N THR A 218 22.33 -7.28 3.08
CA THR A 218 21.16 -7.94 3.71
C THR A 218 21.10 -9.40 3.26
N PRO A 219 20.48 -10.30 4.06
CA PRO A 219 20.32 -11.70 3.67
C PRO A 219 19.31 -11.91 2.54
N ASP A 220 18.53 -10.90 2.22
CA ASP A 220 17.54 -10.88 1.14
C ASP A 220 18.08 -10.17 -0.11
N ASP A 221 17.24 -10.08 -1.16
CA ASP A 221 17.57 -9.47 -2.44
C ASP A 221 17.04 -8.02 -2.57
N SER A 222 16.66 -7.38 -1.47
CA SER A 222 16.12 -6.01 -1.47
C SER A 222 17.08 -4.99 -2.07
N ARG A 223 16.54 -4.03 -2.83
CA ARG A 223 17.27 -2.99 -3.56
C ARG A 223 16.76 -1.61 -3.22
N ASN A 224 17.63 -0.61 -3.39
CA ASN A 224 17.23 0.79 -3.43
C ASN A 224 16.97 1.19 -4.88
N ASN A 225 15.81 1.76 -5.14
CA ASN A 225 15.38 2.18 -6.48
C ASN A 225 14.76 3.57 -6.41
N PHE A 226 15.45 4.56 -6.98
CA PHE A 226 15.04 5.96 -6.92
C PHE A 226 13.70 6.23 -7.63
N LEU A 227 13.50 5.68 -8.83
CA LEU A 227 12.27 5.91 -9.59
C LEU A 227 11.07 5.30 -8.87
N LEU A 228 11.23 4.10 -8.32
CA LEU A 228 10.19 3.47 -7.53
C LEU A 228 9.88 4.29 -6.27
N SER A 229 10.88 4.91 -5.64
CA SER A 229 10.67 5.79 -4.49
C SER A 229 9.84 7.03 -4.82
N LEU A 230 9.95 7.58 -6.03
CA LEU A 230 9.16 8.75 -6.41
C LEU A 230 7.66 8.41 -6.50
N ILE A 231 7.31 7.27 -7.10
CA ILE A 231 5.91 6.88 -7.26
C ILE A 231 5.30 6.25 -6.00
N THR A 232 6.12 5.80 -5.07
CA THR A 232 5.69 5.18 -3.81
C THR A 232 6.00 6.03 -2.58
N LEU A 233 6.35 7.30 -2.77
CA LEU A 233 6.62 8.27 -1.70
C LEU A 233 7.73 7.82 -0.73
N GLY A 234 8.74 7.11 -1.22
CA GLY A 234 9.91 6.73 -0.45
C GLY A 234 10.08 5.22 -0.19
N GLU A 235 9.12 4.40 -0.58
CA GLU A 235 9.21 2.94 -0.35
C GLU A 235 10.24 2.24 -1.26
N GLY A 236 10.75 2.93 -2.27
CA GLY A 236 11.81 2.41 -3.13
C GLY A 236 13.17 2.28 -2.45
N TRP A 237 13.38 2.90 -1.30
CA TRP A 237 14.58 2.70 -0.47
C TRP A 237 14.48 1.39 0.32
N HIS A 238 14.22 0.33 -0.39
CA HIS A 238 13.80 -0.95 0.17
C HIS A 238 14.96 -1.74 0.78
N ASN A 239 16.17 -1.61 0.24
CA ASN A 239 17.37 -2.19 0.84
C ASN A 239 17.68 -1.55 2.20
N ASN A 240 17.60 -0.22 2.29
CA ASN A 240 17.73 0.48 3.58
C ASN A 240 16.71 -0.03 4.59
N HIS A 241 15.45 -0.14 4.16
CA HIS A 241 14.36 -0.59 5.00
C HIS A 241 14.56 -2.01 5.51
N HIS A 242 14.99 -2.94 4.66
CA HIS A 242 15.27 -4.32 5.08
C HIS A 242 16.52 -4.42 5.97
N PHE A 243 17.46 -3.49 5.83
CA PHE A 243 18.63 -3.43 6.72
C PHE A 243 18.24 -2.93 8.12
N TYR A 244 17.42 -1.88 8.21
CA TYR A 244 16.90 -1.37 9.48
C TYR A 244 15.47 -0.86 9.34
N ALA A 245 14.52 -1.72 9.67
CA ALA A 245 13.08 -1.43 9.56
C ALA A 245 12.53 -0.56 10.70
N GLY A 246 13.27 -0.39 11.78
CA GLY A 246 12.83 0.35 12.98
C GLY A 246 12.84 1.87 12.83
N SER A 247 13.39 2.43 11.76
CA SER A 247 13.39 3.86 11.48
C SER A 247 12.11 4.29 10.79
N VAL A 248 11.60 5.48 11.16
CA VAL A 248 10.46 6.10 10.46
C VAL A 248 10.83 6.53 9.05
N ARG A 249 12.08 6.91 8.81
CA ARG A 249 12.57 7.24 7.48
C ARG A 249 13.19 6.01 6.81
N GLN A 250 12.97 5.88 5.52
CA GLN A 250 13.54 4.80 4.70
C GLN A 250 14.67 5.30 3.80
N GLY A 251 14.61 6.53 3.32
CA GLY A 251 15.76 7.22 2.77
C GLY A 251 16.67 7.68 3.91
N PHE A 252 17.77 6.96 4.18
CA PHE A 252 18.61 7.21 5.37
C PHE A 252 19.45 8.48 5.25
N TYR A 253 19.81 8.85 4.01
CA TYR A 253 20.64 10.01 3.72
C TYR A 253 19.79 11.14 3.15
N TRP A 254 20.23 12.40 3.29
CA TRP A 254 19.47 13.57 2.85
C TRP A 254 19.17 13.59 1.34
N TRP A 255 20.00 12.98 0.50
CA TRP A 255 19.78 12.87 -0.95
C TRP A 255 18.83 11.73 -1.35
N GLN A 256 18.51 10.86 -0.42
CA GLN A 256 17.52 9.80 -0.60
C GLN A 256 16.15 10.35 -0.24
N ILE A 257 15.46 10.90 -1.22
CA ILE A 257 14.19 11.60 -1.04
C ILE A 257 13.12 10.62 -0.55
N ASP A 258 12.59 10.89 0.63
CA ASP A 258 11.54 10.10 1.28
C ASP A 258 10.36 11.03 1.62
N ILE A 259 9.43 11.14 0.69
CA ILE A 259 8.30 12.09 0.80
C ILE A 259 7.41 11.72 1.98
N THR A 260 7.15 10.44 2.21
CA THR A 260 6.36 9.99 3.38
C THR A 260 6.99 10.48 4.69
N PHE A 261 8.29 10.37 4.82
CA PHE A 261 9.00 10.88 6.00
C PHE A 261 8.83 12.40 6.16
N TYR A 262 8.97 13.15 5.07
CA TYR A 262 8.81 14.61 5.13
C TYR A 262 7.40 15.02 5.55
N VAL A 263 6.38 14.34 5.05
CA VAL A 263 4.99 14.59 5.45
C VAL A 263 4.76 14.24 6.92
N LEU A 264 5.29 13.10 7.39
CA LEU A 264 5.21 12.72 8.81
C LEU A 264 5.93 13.73 9.69
N LYS A 265 7.07 14.24 9.26
CA LYS A 265 7.81 15.29 9.98
C LYS A 265 6.98 16.57 10.08
N LEU A 266 6.32 16.97 9.00
CA LEU A 266 5.41 18.11 9.01
C LEU A 266 4.23 17.87 9.96
N MET A 267 3.61 16.69 9.92
CA MET A 267 2.52 16.32 10.84
C MET A 267 2.98 16.35 12.30
N SER A 268 4.21 15.98 12.58
CA SER A 268 4.76 16.03 13.94
C SER A 268 4.87 17.45 14.48
N LEU A 269 5.12 18.42 13.63
CA LEU A 269 5.15 19.85 14.01
C LEU A 269 3.77 20.36 14.47
N PHE A 270 2.69 19.74 13.97
CA PHE A 270 1.31 20.06 14.37
C PHE A 270 0.77 19.13 15.45
N GLY A 271 1.61 18.26 16.03
CA GLY A 271 1.20 17.34 17.09
C GLY A 271 0.31 16.18 16.64
N LEU A 272 0.16 15.96 15.33
CA LEU A 272 -0.67 14.87 14.79
C LEU A 272 0.00 13.50 14.95
N VAL A 273 1.31 13.47 14.88
CA VAL A 273 2.14 12.28 15.13
C VAL A 273 3.32 12.67 16.01
N TRP A 274 3.91 11.71 16.72
CA TRP A 274 5.06 11.94 17.59
C TRP A 274 5.88 10.68 17.76
N GLY A 275 7.01 10.78 18.46
CA GLY A 275 7.87 9.63 18.73
C GLY A 275 8.43 8.99 17.46
N LEU A 276 8.78 9.82 16.45
CA LEU A 276 9.37 9.35 15.20
C LEU A 276 10.73 8.71 15.48
N LYS A 277 10.86 7.39 15.25
CA LYS A 277 12.09 6.66 15.54
C LYS A 277 13.17 6.99 14.51
N PRO A 278 14.36 7.43 14.95
CA PRO A 278 15.45 7.80 14.05
C PRO A 278 16.21 6.58 13.53
N VAL A 279 17.04 6.82 12.52
CA VAL A 279 18.09 5.87 12.12
C VAL A 279 19.20 5.93 13.18
N PRO A 280 19.63 4.81 13.81
CA PRO A 280 20.70 4.80 14.77
C PRO A 280 22.04 5.25 14.14
N ASP A 281 22.85 5.99 14.88
CA ASP A 281 24.16 6.47 14.39
C ASP A 281 25.07 5.35 13.88
N LYS A 282 24.96 4.16 14.49
CA LYS A 282 25.73 2.97 14.07
C LYS A 282 25.44 2.47 12.66
N VAL A 283 24.35 2.93 12.04
CA VAL A 283 23.97 2.56 10.67
C VAL A 283 24.76 3.36 9.65
N TYR A 284 25.17 4.58 9.99
CA TYR A 284 25.95 5.45 9.11
C TYR A 284 27.47 5.08 9.12
#